data_47584d79ba2c25136d30fd9ded9b72ac
#
_entry.id   47584d79ba2c25136d30fd9ded9b72ac
#
_cell.length_a   1.000
_cell.length_b   1.000
_cell.length_c   1.000
_cell.angle_alpha   90.00
_cell.angle_beta   90.00
_cell.angle_gamma   90.00
#
_symmetry.space_group_name_H-M   'P 1'
#
loop_
_entity.id
_entity.type
_entity.pdbx_description
1 polymer ?
#
loop_
_entity_poly.entity_id
_entity_poly.type
_entity_poly.pdbx_seq_one_letter_code
_entity_poly.pdbx_strand_id
1 'polypeptide(L)'
;KHLMTATSYMIPFVVAGGILFALSVTLSGQAAVPETGWLAKLNQIGAAGLALFIPILGGYIAFSMADKPGLAPGMIGAYLAKEVNAGFIGGIIAGFIAGFVVLQLKKIKLAPTMRTLGSIFIYPLVGTLITGGIIVFLIGEPIASFMTWMTNWLNGMSGVSKIPLGGILGGMIASDMGGPINKVAATFAQTQVDTL
;
A
#
# COMPACT_ATOMS: atom_id res chain seq x y z
N LYS A 1 -5.76 -16.64 8.88
CA LYS A 1 -6.76 -16.97 7.85
C LYS A 1 -7.00 -15.77 6.92
N HIS A 2 -7.47 -14.62 7.43
CA HIS A 2 -7.83 -13.45 6.62
C HIS A 2 -6.68 -12.90 5.75
N LEU A 3 -5.47 -12.80 6.32
CA LEU A 3 -4.29 -12.36 5.58
C LEU A 3 -3.94 -13.33 4.44
N MET A 4 -3.96 -14.64 4.68
CA MET A 4 -3.67 -15.64 3.64
C MET A 4 -4.68 -15.59 2.49
N THR A 5 -5.97 -15.42 2.80
CA THR A 5 -6.99 -15.23 1.77
C THR A 5 -6.67 -14.00 0.91
N ALA A 6 -6.42 -12.87 1.56
CA ALA A 6 -6.12 -11.63 0.86
C ALA A 6 -4.84 -11.72 0.00
N THR A 7 -3.79 -12.36 0.52
CA THR A 7 -2.54 -12.59 -0.22
C THR A 7 -2.78 -13.41 -1.50
N SER A 8 -3.63 -14.44 -1.45
CA SER A 8 -3.97 -15.24 -2.63
C SER A 8 -4.62 -14.41 -3.75
N TYR A 9 -5.43 -13.42 -3.40
CA TYR A 9 -6.02 -12.50 -4.38
C TYR A 9 -5.04 -11.41 -4.86
N MET A 10 -4.07 -11.04 -4.04
CA MET A 10 -3.06 -10.04 -4.37
C MET A 10 -2.01 -10.57 -5.37
N ILE A 11 -1.59 -11.83 -5.23
CA ILE A 11 -0.50 -12.43 -6.01
C ILE A 11 -0.67 -12.23 -7.53
N PRO A 12 -1.83 -12.48 -8.18
CA PRO A 12 -1.98 -12.27 -9.61
C PRO A 12 -1.66 -10.84 -10.08
N PHE A 13 -1.99 -9.83 -9.27
CA PHE A 13 -1.72 -8.43 -9.58
C PHE A 13 -0.23 -8.11 -9.50
N VAL A 14 0.45 -8.64 -8.50
CA VAL A 14 1.90 -8.50 -8.36
C VAL A 14 2.64 -9.21 -9.49
N VAL A 15 2.22 -10.42 -9.83
CA VAL A 15 2.84 -11.21 -10.90
C VAL A 15 2.63 -10.56 -12.26
N ALA A 16 1.38 -10.25 -12.63
CA ALA A 16 1.08 -9.63 -13.91
C ALA A 16 1.73 -8.23 -14.03
N GLY A 17 1.56 -7.39 -13.00
CA GLY A 17 2.14 -6.05 -12.95
C GLY A 17 3.66 -6.09 -12.99
N GLY A 18 4.29 -6.95 -12.17
CA GLY A 18 5.73 -7.08 -12.07
C GLY A 18 6.38 -7.60 -13.35
N ILE A 19 5.79 -8.61 -14.00
CA ILE A 19 6.31 -9.14 -15.27
C ILE A 19 6.23 -8.09 -16.37
N LEU A 20 5.09 -7.42 -16.53
CA LEU A 20 4.93 -6.38 -17.56
C LEU A 20 5.84 -5.17 -17.32
N PHE A 21 6.01 -4.76 -16.06
CA PHE A 21 6.94 -3.72 -15.68
C PHE A 21 8.38 -4.12 -16.02
N ALA A 22 8.83 -5.30 -15.58
CA ALA A 22 10.18 -5.81 -15.83
C ALA A 22 10.46 -5.98 -17.33
N LEU A 23 9.52 -6.51 -18.10
CA LEU A 23 9.67 -6.65 -19.56
C LEU A 23 9.85 -5.30 -20.23
N SER A 24 9.10 -4.26 -19.83
CA SER A 24 9.23 -2.93 -20.42
C SER A 24 10.62 -2.34 -20.23
N VAL A 25 11.22 -2.52 -19.05
CA VAL A 25 12.56 -2.05 -18.73
C VAL A 25 13.63 -2.90 -19.45
N THR A 26 13.49 -4.23 -19.41
CA THR A 26 14.46 -5.13 -20.06
C THR A 26 14.52 -4.92 -21.57
N LEU A 27 13.37 -4.77 -22.23
CA LEU A 27 13.29 -4.56 -23.67
C LEU A 27 13.74 -3.17 -24.11
N SER A 28 13.75 -2.18 -23.19
CA SER A 28 14.29 -0.84 -23.51
C SER A 28 15.81 -0.85 -23.68
N GLY A 29 16.48 -1.88 -23.16
CA GLY A 29 17.96 -1.95 -23.17
C GLY A 29 18.65 -0.90 -22.29
N GLN A 30 17.90 -0.12 -21.54
CA GLN A 30 18.39 0.90 -20.61
C GLN A 30 18.02 0.53 -19.18
N ALA A 31 18.86 0.88 -18.22
CA ALA A 31 18.57 0.65 -16.79
C ALA A 31 17.53 1.64 -16.21
N ALA A 32 16.77 2.31 -17.08
CA ALA A 32 15.77 3.30 -16.72
C ALA A 32 14.39 2.92 -17.26
N VAL A 33 13.34 3.45 -16.62
CA VAL A 33 11.97 3.29 -17.07
C VAL A 33 11.77 3.98 -18.42
N PRO A 34 11.23 3.31 -19.47
CA PRO A 34 10.98 3.92 -20.75
C PRO A 34 9.98 5.08 -20.63
N GLU A 35 10.33 6.26 -21.15
CA GLU A 35 9.46 7.45 -21.08
C GLU A 35 8.56 7.61 -22.32
N THR A 36 8.92 6.99 -23.43
CA THR A 36 8.23 7.16 -24.73
C THR A 36 8.02 5.84 -25.45
N GLY A 37 7.07 5.85 -26.40
CA GLY A 37 6.80 4.70 -27.26
C GLY A 37 5.91 3.64 -26.63
N TRP A 38 5.88 2.47 -27.27
CA TRP A 38 5.04 1.35 -26.83
C TRP A 38 5.53 0.71 -25.52
N LEU A 39 6.83 0.76 -25.26
CA LEU A 39 7.41 0.26 -23.99
C LEU A 39 6.99 1.09 -22.80
N ALA A 40 6.86 2.42 -22.95
CA ALA A 40 6.30 3.28 -21.89
C ALA A 40 4.84 2.91 -21.57
N LYS A 41 4.04 2.60 -22.60
CA LYS A 41 2.66 2.13 -22.41
C LYS A 41 2.61 0.77 -21.72
N LEU A 42 3.49 -0.15 -22.10
CA LEU A 42 3.62 -1.45 -21.45
C LEU A 42 4.02 -1.28 -19.97
N ASN A 43 4.97 -0.39 -19.68
CA ASN A 43 5.37 -0.03 -18.33
C ASN A 43 4.18 0.53 -17.52
N GLN A 44 3.41 1.43 -18.10
CA GLN A 44 2.21 1.99 -17.47
C GLN A 44 1.19 0.92 -17.08
N ILE A 45 0.97 -0.09 -17.92
CA ILE A 45 0.08 -1.24 -17.62
C ILE A 45 0.65 -2.04 -16.43
N GLY A 46 1.94 -2.35 -16.46
CA GLY A 46 2.61 -3.05 -15.37
C GLY A 46 2.54 -2.28 -14.03
N ALA A 47 2.85 -0.99 -14.09
CA ALA A 47 2.78 -0.10 -12.93
C ALA A 47 1.36 0.00 -12.34
N ALA A 48 0.32 0.01 -13.18
CA ALA A 48 -1.08 0.00 -12.73
C ALA A 48 -1.40 -1.30 -11.96
N GLY A 49 -0.94 -2.46 -12.44
CA GLY A 49 -1.07 -3.72 -11.72
C GLY A 49 -0.39 -3.69 -10.35
N LEU A 50 0.86 -3.20 -10.31
CA LEU A 50 1.60 -3.00 -9.07
C LEU A 50 0.96 -1.95 -8.15
N ALA A 51 0.31 -0.91 -8.69
CA ALA A 51 -0.36 0.10 -7.87
C ALA A 51 -1.58 -0.46 -7.10
N LEU A 52 -2.20 -1.51 -7.62
CA LEU A 52 -3.43 -2.09 -7.08
C LEU A 52 -3.18 -3.14 -5.99
N PHE A 53 -1.96 -3.69 -5.83
CA PHE A 53 -1.75 -4.82 -4.93
C PHE A 53 -2.06 -4.51 -3.47
N ILE A 54 -1.73 -3.32 -2.96
CA ILE A 54 -2.04 -2.88 -1.59
C ILE A 54 -3.55 -2.68 -1.39
N PRO A 55 -4.28 -1.94 -2.25
CA PRO A 55 -5.74 -1.85 -2.18
C PRO A 55 -6.43 -3.23 -2.19
N ILE A 56 -5.98 -4.13 -3.06
CA ILE A 56 -6.55 -5.48 -3.15
C ILE A 56 -6.30 -6.26 -1.87
N LEU A 57 -5.09 -6.22 -1.33
CA LEU A 57 -4.76 -6.85 -0.06
C LEU A 57 -5.71 -6.39 1.06
N GLY A 58 -5.82 -5.07 1.29
CA GLY A 58 -6.70 -4.52 2.32
C GLY A 58 -8.18 -4.83 2.08
N GLY A 59 -8.63 -4.72 0.83
CA GLY A 59 -9.99 -5.05 0.44
C GLY A 59 -10.36 -6.50 0.74
N TYR A 60 -9.50 -7.45 0.38
CA TYR A 60 -9.77 -8.87 0.61
C TYR A 60 -9.55 -9.33 2.06
N ILE A 61 -8.75 -8.61 2.86
CA ILE A 61 -8.75 -8.79 4.32
C ILE A 61 -10.13 -8.44 4.86
N ALA A 62 -10.64 -7.25 4.55
CA ALA A 62 -11.95 -6.80 5.00
C ALA A 62 -13.10 -7.66 4.46
N PHE A 63 -13.02 -8.09 3.20
CA PHE A 63 -13.96 -9.03 2.60
C PHE A 63 -13.98 -10.37 3.35
N SER A 64 -12.83 -10.92 3.68
CA SER A 64 -12.72 -12.19 4.42
C SER A 64 -13.29 -12.11 5.85
N MET A 65 -13.40 -10.90 6.41
CA MET A 65 -14.00 -10.65 7.73
C MET A 65 -15.49 -10.33 7.64
N ALA A 66 -15.87 -9.45 6.73
CA ALA A 66 -17.20 -8.82 6.69
C ALA A 66 -17.95 -9.03 5.36
N ASP A 67 -17.52 -9.95 4.51
CA ASP A 67 -18.07 -10.22 3.18
C ASP A 67 -18.08 -8.98 2.26
N LYS A 68 -18.98 -8.97 1.26
CA LYS A 68 -19.09 -7.92 0.23
C LYS A 68 -19.08 -6.48 0.77
N PRO A 69 -19.81 -6.13 1.84
CA PRO A 69 -19.81 -4.76 2.37
C PRO A 69 -18.45 -4.27 2.88
N GLY A 70 -17.55 -5.18 3.26
CA GLY A 70 -16.20 -4.85 3.72
C GLY A 70 -15.21 -4.51 2.61
N LEU A 71 -15.50 -4.95 1.37
CA LEU A 71 -14.55 -4.85 0.26
C LEU A 71 -14.17 -3.39 -0.06
N ALA A 72 -15.15 -2.54 -0.28
CA ALA A 72 -14.91 -1.14 -0.63
C ALA A 72 -14.20 -0.34 0.48
N PRO A 73 -14.65 -0.39 1.76
CA PRO A 73 -13.92 0.24 2.86
C PRO A 73 -12.48 -0.24 3.00
N GLY A 74 -12.25 -1.54 2.82
CA GLY A 74 -10.91 -2.13 2.88
C GLY A 74 -10.00 -1.68 1.74
N MET A 75 -10.51 -1.65 0.50
CA MET A 75 -9.74 -1.19 -0.67
C MET A 75 -9.41 0.30 -0.57
N ILE A 76 -10.40 1.13 -0.26
CA ILE A 76 -10.23 2.59 -0.17
C ILE A 76 -9.33 2.93 1.01
N GLY A 77 -9.52 2.30 2.18
CA GLY A 77 -8.66 2.50 3.34
C GLY A 77 -7.20 2.10 3.07
N ALA A 78 -6.97 0.98 2.36
CA ALA A 78 -5.63 0.55 1.98
C ALA A 78 -5.01 1.45 0.90
N TYR A 79 -5.81 2.00 -0.02
CA TYR A 79 -5.34 3.00 -0.97
C TYR A 79 -4.90 4.27 -0.25
N LEU A 80 -5.71 4.78 0.68
CA LEU A 80 -5.35 5.94 1.51
C LEU A 80 -4.10 5.68 2.35
N ALA A 81 -3.95 4.47 2.91
CA ALA A 81 -2.73 4.08 3.62
C ALA A 81 -1.47 4.17 2.73
N LYS A 82 -1.59 3.82 1.45
CA LYS A 82 -0.52 4.01 0.47
C LYS A 82 -0.23 5.50 0.24
N GLU A 83 -1.25 6.34 0.09
CA GLU A 83 -1.10 7.79 -0.14
C GLU A 83 -0.43 8.50 1.06
N VAL A 84 -0.77 8.12 2.29
CA VAL A 84 -0.10 8.65 3.50
C VAL A 84 1.25 7.98 3.78
N ASN A 85 1.79 7.25 2.80
CA ASN A 85 3.07 6.53 2.89
C ASN A 85 3.14 5.44 3.99
N ALA A 86 2.01 4.93 4.46
CA ALA A 86 1.96 3.79 5.38
C ALA A 86 2.24 2.44 4.68
N GLY A 87 2.25 2.44 3.34
CA GLY A 87 2.66 1.32 2.50
C GLY A 87 1.89 0.03 2.74
N PHE A 88 2.60 -1.09 2.59
CA PHE A 88 2.03 -2.43 2.70
C PHE A 88 1.45 -2.73 4.09
N ILE A 89 2.17 -2.36 5.16
CA ILE A 89 1.74 -2.56 6.55
C ILE A 89 0.49 -1.74 6.83
N GLY A 90 0.46 -0.48 6.39
CA GLY A 90 -0.73 0.37 6.50
C GLY A 90 -1.94 -0.20 5.76
N GLY A 91 -1.73 -0.82 4.60
CA GLY A 91 -2.77 -1.51 3.85
C GLY A 91 -3.37 -2.71 4.61
N ILE A 92 -2.53 -3.50 5.29
CA ILE A 92 -2.97 -4.60 6.16
C ILE A 92 -3.81 -4.04 7.33
N ILE A 93 -3.31 -3.02 8.01
CA ILE A 93 -4.00 -2.39 9.15
C ILE A 93 -5.35 -1.82 8.68
N ALA A 94 -5.38 -1.11 7.56
CA ALA A 94 -6.60 -0.57 6.98
C ALA A 94 -7.63 -1.66 6.67
N GLY A 95 -7.19 -2.79 6.12
CA GLY A 95 -8.05 -3.93 5.84
C GLY A 95 -8.69 -4.53 7.10
N PHE A 96 -7.92 -4.69 8.17
CA PHE A 96 -8.45 -5.19 9.45
C PHE A 96 -9.39 -4.17 10.11
N ILE A 97 -9.06 -2.87 10.10
CA ILE A 97 -9.93 -1.80 10.62
C ILE A 97 -11.26 -1.80 9.85
N ALA A 98 -11.21 -1.82 8.52
CA ALA A 98 -12.40 -1.83 7.68
C ALA A 98 -13.27 -3.06 7.95
N GLY A 99 -12.66 -4.24 8.01
CA GLY A 99 -13.38 -5.48 8.34
C GLY A 99 -14.05 -5.41 9.70
N PHE A 100 -13.35 -4.93 10.72
CA PHE A 100 -13.88 -4.79 12.07
C PHE A 100 -15.03 -3.76 12.12
N VAL A 101 -14.84 -2.58 11.53
CA VAL A 101 -15.87 -1.53 11.47
C VAL A 101 -17.13 -2.04 10.81
N VAL A 102 -17.02 -2.68 9.65
CA VAL A 102 -18.18 -3.21 8.93
C VAL A 102 -18.86 -4.35 9.71
N LEU A 103 -18.09 -5.20 10.40
CA LEU A 103 -18.67 -6.23 11.30
C LEU A 103 -19.50 -5.59 12.42
N GLN A 104 -19.05 -4.48 13.01
CA GLN A 104 -19.83 -3.77 14.03
C GLN A 104 -21.09 -3.13 13.43
N LEU A 105 -20.98 -2.53 12.25
CA LEU A 105 -22.12 -1.95 11.54
C LEU A 105 -23.19 -3.01 11.20
N LYS A 106 -22.79 -4.22 10.82
CA LYS A 106 -23.71 -5.35 10.54
C LYS A 106 -24.51 -5.81 11.77
N LYS A 107 -24.08 -5.49 12.99
CA LYS A 107 -24.85 -5.80 14.21
C LYS A 107 -26.05 -4.87 14.41
N ILE A 108 -26.07 -3.72 13.75
CA ILE A 108 -27.19 -2.78 13.77
C ILE A 108 -28.35 -3.41 13.01
N LYS A 109 -29.45 -3.69 13.72
CA LYS A 109 -30.65 -4.29 13.16
C LYS A 109 -31.39 -3.28 12.29
N LEU A 110 -31.19 -3.36 10.97
CA LEU A 110 -31.97 -2.59 10.00
C LEU A 110 -33.33 -3.26 9.75
N ALA A 111 -34.34 -2.44 9.45
CA ALA A 111 -35.66 -2.93 9.03
C ALA A 111 -35.52 -3.87 7.81
N PRO A 112 -36.38 -4.90 7.68
CA PRO A 112 -36.27 -5.90 6.61
C PRO A 112 -36.15 -5.30 5.20
N THR A 113 -36.89 -4.23 4.93
CA THR A 113 -36.86 -3.48 3.66
C THR A 113 -35.54 -2.73 3.42
N MET A 114 -34.81 -2.39 4.46
CA MET A 114 -33.55 -1.65 4.39
C MET A 114 -32.30 -2.54 4.42
N ARG A 115 -32.43 -3.86 4.62
CA ARG A 115 -31.27 -4.76 4.70
C ARG A 115 -30.43 -4.78 3.42
N THR A 116 -31.08 -4.77 2.26
CA THR A 116 -30.38 -4.74 0.97
C THR A 116 -29.65 -3.41 0.77
N LEU A 117 -30.33 -2.29 1.08
CA LEU A 117 -29.71 -0.95 1.05
C LEU A 117 -28.57 -0.84 2.07
N GLY A 118 -28.71 -1.47 3.24
CA GLY A 118 -27.66 -1.55 4.25
C GLY A 118 -26.38 -2.15 3.71
N SER A 119 -26.46 -3.30 3.06
CA SER A 119 -25.26 -4.01 2.55
C SER A 119 -24.63 -3.36 1.33
N ILE A 120 -25.42 -2.70 0.47
CA ILE A 120 -24.91 -2.12 -0.78
C ILE A 120 -24.47 -0.67 -0.58
N PHE A 121 -25.12 0.07 0.30
CA PHE A 121 -24.91 1.51 0.43
C PHE A 121 -24.44 1.94 1.81
N ILE A 122 -25.18 1.62 2.89
CA ILE A 122 -24.91 2.16 4.23
C ILE A 122 -23.59 1.64 4.79
N TYR A 123 -23.37 0.32 4.79
CA TYR A 123 -22.17 -0.27 5.37
C TYR A 123 -20.90 0.09 4.61
N PRO A 124 -20.87 0.06 3.25
CA PRO A 124 -19.71 0.54 2.53
C PRO A 124 -19.44 2.04 2.73
N LEU A 125 -20.47 2.88 2.71
CA LEU A 125 -20.32 4.33 2.87
C LEU A 125 -19.77 4.69 4.26
N VAL A 126 -20.47 4.25 5.31
CA VAL A 126 -20.07 4.54 6.69
C VAL A 126 -18.75 3.85 7.04
N GLY A 127 -18.58 2.61 6.58
CA GLY A 127 -17.34 1.86 6.76
C GLY A 127 -16.14 2.56 6.11
N THR A 128 -16.30 3.10 4.90
CA THR A 128 -15.25 3.86 4.21
C THR A 128 -14.94 5.17 4.94
N LEU A 129 -15.97 5.91 5.37
CA LEU A 129 -15.79 7.17 6.07
C LEU A 129 -15.01 6.98 7.38
N ILE A 130 -15.38 5.97 8.18
CA ILE A 130 -14.70 5.68 9.44
C ILE A 130 -13.29 5.16 9.19
N THR A 131 -13.11 4.17 8.32
CA THR A 131 -11.80 3.58 8.02
C THR A 131 -10.88 4.62 7.40
N GLY A 132 -11.34 5.37 6.40
CA GLY A 132 -10.57 6.42 5.76
C GLY A 132 -10.21 7.54 6.73
N GLY A 133 -11.15 7.94 7.59
CA GLY A 133 -10.88 8.91 8.65
C GLY A 133 -9.78 8.45 9.61
N ILE A 134 -9.85 7.20 10.09
CA ILE A 134 -8.80 6.64 10.95
C ILE A 134 -7.45 6.64 10.24
N ILE A 135 -7.40 6.19 8.98
CA ILE A 135 -6.14 6.12 8.23
C ILE A 135 -5.55 7.51 8.00
N VAL A 136 -6.35 8.48 7.57
CA VAL A 136 -5.84 9.82 7.21
C VAL A 136 -5.49 10.63 8.45
N PHE A 137 -6.35 10.66 9.47
CA PHE A 137 -6.17 11.56 10.62
C PHE A 137 -5.38 10.93 11.78
N LEU A 138 -5.49 9.60 12.00
CA LEU A 138 -4.78 8.97 13.12
C LEU A 138 -3.46 8.32 12.70
N ILE A 139 -3.39 7.74 11.51
CA ILE A 139 -2.23 6.96 11.06
C ILE A 139 -1.30 7.80 10.20
N GLY A 140 -1.82 8.73 9.39
CA GLY A 140 -1.02 9.53 8.45
C GLY A 140 0.03 10.39 9.13
N GLU A 141 -0.34 11.17 10.14
CA GLU A 141 0.59 12.06 10.86
C GLU A 141 1.70 11.32 11.61
N PRO A 142 1.43 10.27 12.42
CA PRO A 142 2.49 9.49 13.06
C PRO A 142 3.47 8.87 12.06
N ILE A 143 2.99 8.38 10.92
CA ILE A 143 3.87 7.79 9.91
C ILE A 143 4.70 8.86 9.20
N ALA A 144 4.11 9.99 8.85
CA ALA A 144 4.85 11.11 8.27
C ALA A 144 5.96 11.61 9.22
N SER A 145 5.66 11.71 10.51
CA SER A 145 6.63 12.07 11.55
C SER A 145 7.75 11.04 11.68
N PHE A 146 7.40 9.76 11.66
CA PHE A 146 8.36 8.65 11.69
C PHE A 146 9.27 8.65 10.45
N MET A 147 8.73 8.89 9.26
CA MET A 147 9.52 9.00 8.03
C MET A 147 10.49 10.17 8.07
N THR A 148 10.03 11.33 8.56
CA THR A 148 10.87 12.52 8.72
C THR A 148 12.00 12.25 9.72
N TRP A 149 11.70 11.64 10.86
CA TRP A 149 12.70 11.23 11.84
C TRP A 149 13.74 10.29 11.23
N MET A 150 13.30 9.28 10.50
CA MET A 150 14.18 8.29 9.87
C MET A 150 15.07 8.91 8.78
N THR A 151 14.52 9.84 7.98
CA THR A 151 15.29 10.60 6.99
C THR A 151 16.38 11.45 7.67
N ASN A 152 16.03 12.15 8.73
CA ASN A 152 16.99 12.96 9.50
C ASN A 152 18.08 12.10 10.14
N TRP A 153 17.71 10.94 10.65
CA TRP A 153 18.66 9.98 11.21
C TRP A 153 19.67 9.45 10.16
N LEU A 154 19.18 9.08 8.96
CA LEU A 154 20.05 8.67 7.85
C LEU A 154 20.96 9.82 7.38
N ASN A 155 20.44 11.04 7.28
CA ASN A 155 21.24 12.22 6.91
C ASN A 155 22.36 12.48 7.93
N GLY A 156 22.10 12.26 9.22
CA GLY A 156 23.12 12.33 10.28
C GLY A 156 24.22 11.28 10.15
N MET A 157 23.98 10.19 9.44
CA MET A 157 24.94 9.11 9.19
C MET A 157 25.76 9.28 7.89
N SER A 158 25.53 10.32 7.10
CA SER A 158 26.22 10.54 5.81
C SER A 158 27.76 10.64 5.92
N GLY A 159 28.30 10.91 7.12
CA GLY A 159 29.74 10.91 7.42
C GLY A 159 30.33 9.58 7.87
N VAL A 160 29.51 8.54 8.02
CA VAL A 160 29.93 7.21 8.50
C VAL A 160 30.46 6.36 7.32
N SER A 161 31.31 5.37 7.62
CA SER A 161 31.81 4.41 6.63
C SER A 161 30.70 3.85 5.74
N LYS A 162 30.94 3.82 4.42
CA LYS A 162 29.96 3.38 3.40
C LYS A 162 29.45 1.95 3.62
N ILE A 163 30.26 1.06 4.23
CA ILE A 163 29.90 -0.36 4.44
C ILE A 163 28.74 -0.52 5.47
N PRO A 164 28.82 0.03 6.72
CA PRO A 164 27.70 -0.03 7.65
C PRO A 164 26.45 0.65 7.11
N LEU A 165 26.60 1.79 6.45
CA LEU A 165 25.47 2.52 5.85
C LEU A 165 24.77 1.68 4.78
N GLY A 166 25.53 1.03 3.89
CA GLY A 166 24.97 0.11 2.88
C GLY A 166 24.23 -1.08 3.49
N GLY A 167 24.75 -1.64 4.59
CA GLY A 167 24.09 -2.71 5.33
C GLY A 167 22.75 -2.27 5.94
N ILE A 168 22.70 -1.07 6.52
CA ILE A 168 21.47 -0.48 7.08
C ILE A 168 20.45 -0.21 5.99
N LEU A 169 20.84 0.44 4.89
CA LEU A 169 19.96 0.71 3.77
C LEU A 169 19.42 -0.58 3.14
N GLY A 170 20.28 -1.57 2.93
CA GLY A 170 19.86 -2.88 2.44
C GLY A 170 18.86 -3.58 3.37
N GLY A 171 19.10 -3.54 4.68
CA GLY A 171 18.16 -4.03 5.69
C GLY A 171 16.83 -3.30 5.70
N MET A 172 16.83 -1.97 5.57
CA MET A 172 15.61 -1.15 5.46
C MET A 172 14.82 -1.48 4.20
N ILE A 173 15.48 -1.63 3.05
CA ILE A 173 14.84 -2.00 1.78
C ILE A 173 14.23 -3.41 1.87
N ALA A 174 14.94 -4.36 2.49
CA ALA A 174 14.48 -5.73 2.61
C ALA A 174 13.34 -5.92 3.63
N SER A 175 13.25 -5.06 4.65
CA SER A 175 12.27 -5.19 5.74
C SER A 175 10.85 -4.78 5.35
N ASP A 176 10.69 -3.92 4.34
CA ASP A 176 9.42 -3.28 4.04
C ASP A 176 9.20 -3.18 2.52
N MET A 177 8.50 -4.13 1.96
CA MET A 177 8.25 -4.29 0.51
C MET A 177 7.47 -3.10 -0.11
N GLY A 178 8.17 -1.97 -0.30
CA GLY A 178 7.61 -0.75 -0.91
C GLY A 178 6.85 0.17 0.06
N GLY A 179 7.01 -0.03 1.36
CA GLY A 179 6.45 0.82 2.39
C GLY A 179 7.33 2.02 2.77
N PRO A 180 7.04 2.70 3.89
CA PRO A 180 7.71 3.93 4.28
C PRO A 180 9.22 3.75 4.49
N ILE A 181 9.65 2.64 5.09
CA ILE A 181 11.05 2.37 5.41
C ILE A 181 11.87 2.20 4.13
N ASN A 182 11.36 1.40 3.19
CA ASN A 182 11.98 1.22 1.87
C ASN A 182 12.06 2.55 1.11
N LYS A 183 10.99 3.35 1.11
CA LYS A 183 10.94 4.63 0.39
C LYS A 183 11.98 5.62 0.91
N VAL A 184 12.13 5.73 2.23
CA VAL A 184 13.15 6.59 2.85
C VAL A 184 14.55 6.12 2.47
N ALA A 185 14.84 4.81 2.58
CA ALA A 185 16.13 4.25 2.24
C ALA A 185 16.48 4.42 0.75
N ALA A 186 15.53 4.18 -0.16
CA ALA A 186 15.73 4.36 -1.60
C ALA A 186 15.96 5.83 -1.97
N THR A 187 15.16 6.76 -1.43
CA THR A 187 15.32 8.19 -1.67
C THR A 187 16.66 8.69 -1.14
N PHE A 188 17.07 8.26 0.06
CA PHE A 188 18.37 8.61 0.61
C PHE A 188 19.51 8.08 -0.27
N ALA A 189 19.44 6.82 -0.72
CA ALA A 189 20.46 6.24 -1.59
C ALA A 189 20.58 7.00 -2.91
N GLN A 190 19.46 7.42 -3.52
CA GLN A 190 19.47 8.25 -4.75
C GLN A 190 20.15 9.60 -4.51
N THR A 191 19.84 10.31 -3.43
CA THR A 191 20.48 11.60 -3.14
C THR A 191 21.98 11.50 -2.93
N GLN A 192 22.50 10.35 -2.47
CA GLN A 192 23.93 10.13 -2.31
C GLN A 192 24.63 9.84 -3.66
N VAL A 193 23.93 9.29 -4.64
CA VAL A 193 24.47 9.04 -5.99
C VAL A 193 24.54 10.34 -6.79
N ASP A 194 23.54 11.21 -6.66
CA ASP A 194 23.48 12.50 -7.38
C ASP A 194 24.55 13.51 -6.89
N THR A 195 25.19 13.23 -5.75
CA THR A 195 26.26 14.07 -5.16
C THR A 195 27.68 13.57 -5.47
N LEU A 196 27.82 12.49 -6.25
CA LEU A 196 29.09 11.93 -6.73
C LEU A 196 29.40 12.37 -8.17
#